data_13aa7b5ae8690d14ffa3a7c092431086
#
_entry.id   13aa7b5ae8690d14ffa3a7c092431086
#
_cell.length_a   1.000
_cell.length_b   1.000
_cell.length_c   1.000
_cell.angle_alpha   90.00
_cell.angle_beta   90.00
_cell.angle_gamma   90.00
#
_symmetry.space_group_name_H-M   'P 1'
#
loop_
_entity.id
_entity.type
_entity.pdbx_description
1 polymer ?
#
loop_
_entity_poly.entity_id
_entity_poly.type
_entity_poly.pdbx_seq_one_letter_code
_entity_poly.pdbx_strand_id
1 'polypeptide(L)'
;MVLGIAGLASAVAAYAVVSFVQVARQQHGVAEHAEEIFRSPASFVAGNPDGDVSVVAFFDYNCPYCREGAPDLAKLIANDGKVRLVLKELPVLGRDSETVAMIALASIPQGKYLELHQRLFTEPGRATKEKALRIASSLGLDTAKLEKEMQEPAIKGAIAANRELADNLGVEGVPFYMVGDKAVPGDSDGLYDALVARVADVRKTGCRVKC
;
A
#
# COMPACT_ATOMS: atom_id res chain seq x y z
N MET A 1 3.52 28.44 40.54
CA MET A 1 4.32 27.82 39.48
C MET A 1 4.32 26.27 39.50
N VAL A 2 3.72 25.61 40.48
CA VAL A 2 3.72 24.14 40.65
C VAL A 2 2.58 23.43 39.86
N LEU A 3 1.45 24.12 39.61
CA LEU A 3 0.29 23.58 38.91
C LEU A 3 0.52 23.30 37.39
N GLY A 4 1.45 24.01 36.77
CA GLY A 4 1.75 23.83 35.33
C GLY A 4 2.55 22.56 35.00
N ILE A 5 3.40 22.12 35.92
CA ILE A 5 4.28 20.94 35.70
C ILE A 5 3.49 19.63 35.85
N ALA A 6 2.53 19.58 36.77
CA ALA A 6 1.68 18.40 36.95
C ALA A 6 0.77 18.13 35.72
N GLY A 7 0.24 19.20 35.09
CA GLY A 7 -0.57 19.11 33.89
C GLY A 7 0.21 18.59 32.66
N LEU A 8 1.45 19.06 32.50
CA LEU A 8 2.32 18.60 31.39
C LEU A 8 2.73 17.13 31.57
N ALA A 9 3.05 16.70 32.77
CA ALA A 9 3.41 15.30 33.05
C ALA A 9 2.23 14.35 32.77
N SER A 10 1.00 14.75 33.13
CA SER A 10 -0.20 13.95 32.87
C SER A 10 -0.51 13.85 31.37
N ALA A 11 -0.33 14.94 30.62
CA ALA A 11 -0.53 14.94 29.16
C ALA A 11 0.50 14.06 28.43
N VAL A 12 1.77 14.11 28.83
CA VAL A 12 2.84 13.26 28.27
C VAL A 12 2.58 11.79 28.60
N ALA A 13 2.17 11.48 29.83
CA ALA A 13 1.83 10.12 30.21
C ALA A 13 0.62 9.58 29.43
N ALA A 14 -0.43 10.37 29.25
CA ALA A 14 -1.60 10.01 28.45
C ALA A 14 -1.22 9.77 26.98
N TYR A 15 -0.41 10.64 26.39
CA TYR A 15 0.09 10.47 25.02
C TYR A 15 0.92 9.18 24.87
N ALA A 16 1.82 8.91 25.82
CA ALA A 16 2.64 7.69 25.80
C ALA A 16 1.77 6.42 25.89
N VAL A 17 0.73 6.42 26.74
CA VAL A 17 -0.21 5.30 26.87
C VAL A 17 -1.01 5.09 25.57
N VAL A 18 -1.53 6.16 24.97
CA VAL A 18 -2.27 6.09 23.69
C VAL A 18 -1.37 5.55 22.58
N SER A 19 -0.15 6.08 22.47
CA SER A 19 0.82 5.62 21.46
C SER A 19 1.20 4.15 21.68
N PHE A 20 1.40 3.73 22.92
CA PHE A 20 1.70 2.33 23.22
C PHE A 20 0.54 1.41 22.86
N VAL A 21 -0.70 1.79 23.17
CA VAL A 21 -1.90 1.00 22.83
C VAL A 21 -2.08 0.91 21.31
N GLN A 22 -1.85 2.00 20.56
CA GLN A 22 -1.92 1.99 19.10
C GLN A 22 -0.87 1.05 18.48
N VAL A 23 0.38 1.15 18.94
CA VAL A 23 1.46 0.25 18.47
C VAL A 23 1.15 -1.22 18.80
N ALA A 24 0.65 -1.49 20.01
CA ALA A 24 0.28 -2.84 20.41
C ALA A 24 -0.88 -3.40 19.56
N ARG A 25 -1.91 -2.60 19.29
CA ARG A 25 -3.02 -2.98 18.39
C ARG A 25 -2.54 -3.28 16.98
N GLN A 26 -1.68 -2.43 16.42
CA GLN A 26 -1.13 -2.62 15.10
C GLN A 26 -0.29 -3.91 15.01
N GLN A 27 0.56 -4.17 16.01
CA GLN A 27 1.36 -5.40 16.08
C GLN A 27 0.49 -6.65 16.20
N HIS A 28 -0.60 -6.59 16.97
CA HIS A 28 -1.56 -7.69 17.09
C HIS A 28 -2.27 -7.92 15.75
N GLY A 29 -2.78 -6.86 15.12
CA GLY A 29 -3.42 -6.93 13.81
C GLY A 29 -2.50 -7.51 12.73
N VAL A 30 -1.22 -7.12 12.71
CA VAL A 30 -0.25 -7.69 11.76
C VAL A 30 -0.06 -9.19 11.98
N ALA A 31 0.00 -9.65 13.24
CA ALA A 31 0.16 -11.07 13.53
C ALA A 31 -1.08 -11.89 13.15
N GLU A 32 -2.26 -11.35 13.38
CA GLU A 32 -3.54 -11.99 13.08
C GLU A 32 -3.82 -12.07 11.58
N HIS A 33 -3.45 -11.02 10.83
CA HIS A 33 -3.74 -10.87 9.40
C HIS A 33 -2.51 -11.06 8.49
N ALA A 34 -1.47 -11.75 8.97
CA ALA A 34 -0.21 -11.89 8.22
C ALA A 34 -0.42 -12.52 6.82
N GLU A 35 -1.33 -13.49 6.70
CA GLU A 35 -1.60 -14.14 5.42
C GLU A 35 -2.29 -13.17 4.44
N GLU A 36 -3.28 -12.39 4.91
CA GLU A 36 -3.95 -11.39 4.08
C GLU A 36 -2.99 -10.25 3.69
N ILE A 37 -2.11 -9.83 4.59
CA ILE A 37 -1.14 -8.77 4.34
C ILE A 37 -0.15 -9.21 3.27
N PHE A 38 0.49 -10.35 3.47
CA PHE A 38 1.67 -10.71 2.68
C PHE A 38 1.37 -11.67 1.54
N ARG A 39 0.32 -12.51 1.61
CA ARG A 39 0.12 -13.65 0.72
C ARG A 39 -1.25 -13.71 0.05
N SER A 40 -2.10 -12.69 0.23
CA SER A 40 -3.41 -12.65 -0.42
C SER A 40 -3.28 -12.85 -1.93
N PRO A 41 -3.98 -13.82 -2.53
CA PRO A 41 -3.96 -14.06 -3.97
C PRO A 41 -4.61 -12.92 -4.77
N ALA A 42 -5.37 -12.06 -4.10
CA ALA A 42 -6.00 -10.88 -4.69
C ALA A 42 -5.05 -9.68 -4.79
N SER A 43 -3.81 -9.79 -4.28
CA SER A 43 -2.81 -8.72 -4.34
C SER A 43 -1.81 -8.97 -5.47
N PHE A 44 -1.46 -7.90 -6.18
CA PHE A 44 -0.36 -7.98 -7.14
C PHE A 44 0.98 -7.92 -6.41
N VAL A 45 1.92 -8.74 -6.86
CA VAL A 45 3.30 -8.77 -6.36
C VAL A 45 4.23 -8.27 -7.46
N ALA A 46 4.96 -7.20 -7.17
CA ALA A 46 6.03 -6.67 -7.99
C ALA A 46 7.40 -7.00 -7.38
N GLY A 47 8.46 -6.79 -8.15
CA GLY A 47 9.83 -7.14 -7.75
C GLY A 47 10.06 -8.63 -7.77
N ASN A 48 10.68 -9.17 -6.73
CA ASN A 48 10.97 -10.61 -6.62
C ASN A 48 9.87 -11.32 -5.82
N PRO A 49 9.07 -12.23 -6.43
CA PRO A 49 8.05 -13.00 -5.71
C PRO A 49 8.61 -13.85 -4.56
N ASP A 50 9.86 -14.28 -4.67
CA ASP A 50 10.59 -15.06 -3.67
C ASP A 50 11.57 -14.20 -2.85
N GLY A 51 11.34 -12.89 -2.82
CA GLY A 51 12.17 -11.93 -2.08
C GLY A 51 12.22 -12.22 -0.60
N ASP A 52 13.36 -11.89 0.00
CA ASP A 52 13.66 -12.15 1.42
C ASP A 52 12.98 -11.14 2.37
N VAL A 53 12.51 -10.02 1.84
CA VAL A 53 11.77 -8.99 2.59
C VAL A 53 10.53 -8.56 1.81
N SER A 54 9.37 -8.62 2.46
CA SER A 54 8.13 -8.07 1.90
C SER A 54 7.98 -6.59 2.26
N VAL A 55 7.71 -5.79 1.24
CA VAL A 55 7.22 -4.41 1.36
C VAL A 55 5.76 -4.40 0.94
N VAL A 56 4.90 -3.81 1.73
CA VAL A 56 3.46 -3.70 1.45
C VAL A 56 3.11 -2.24 1.30
N ALA A 57 2.38 -1.90 0.24
CA ALA A 57 1.92 -0.55 -0.03
C ALA A 57 0.41 -0.52 -0.22
N PHE A 58 -0.31 0.21 0.64
CA PHE A 58 -1.71 0.58 0.44
C PHE A 58 -1.75 1.96 -0.21
N PHE A 59 -2.53 2.09 -1.28
CA PHE A 59 -2.51 3.31 -2.09
C PHE A 59 -3.82 3.59 -2.82
N ASP A 60 -3.95 4.83 -3.29
CA ASP A 60 -5.01 5.32 -4.18
C ASP A 60 -4.36 6.12 -5.32
N TYR A 61 -4.75 5.86 -6.57
CA TYR A 61 -4.18 6.53 -7.76
C TYR A 61 -4.45 8.04 -7.80
N ASN A 62 -5.45 8.53 -7.07
CA ASN A 62 -5.78 9.94 -6.97
C ASN A 62 -5.19 10.63 -5.73
N CYS A 63 -4.48 9.88 -4.88
CA CYS A 63 -3.78 10.44 -3.74
C CYS A 63 -2.48 11.13 -4.19
N PRO A 64 -2.30 12.45 -3.90
CA PRO A 64 -1.08 13.17 -4.27
C PRO A 64 0.17 12.53 -3.67
N TYR A 65 0.15 12.21 -2.39
CA TYR A 65 1.28 11.59 -1.68
C TYR A 65 1.60 10.17 -2.18
N CYS A 66 0.59 9.40 -2.64
CA CYS A 66 0.83 8.12 -3.31
C CYS A 66 1.56 8.31 -4.65
N ARG A 67 1.22 9.37 -5.39
CA ARG A 67 1.91 9.73 -6.64
C ARG A 67 3.35 10.12 -6.42
N GLU A 68 3.63 10.85 -5.35
CA GLU A 68 4.99 11.25 -4.96
C GLU A 68 5.83 10.05 -4.53
N GLY A 69 5.26 9.10 -3.79
CA GLY A 69 5.97 7.91 -3.30
C GLY A 69 6.12 6.77 -4.31
N ALA A 70 5.31 6.72 -5.37
CA ALA A 70 5.34 5.62 -6.34
C ALA A 70 6.70 5.44 -7.05
N PRO A 71 7.44 6.50 -7.44
CA PRO A 71 8.78 6.37 -8.00
C PRO A 71 9.78 5.73 -7.03
N ASP A 72 9.66 5.98 -5.72
CA ASP A 72 10.55 5.44 -4.71
C ASP A 72 10.35 3.92 -4.53
N LEU A 73 9.10 3.45 -4.60
CA LEU A 73 8.81 2.01 -4.61
C LEU A 73 9.37 1.34 -5.88
N ALA A 74 9.19 1.98 -7.05
CA ALA A 74 9.74 1.47 -8.30
C ALA A 74 11.27 1.42 -8.26
N LYS A 75 11.93 2.46 -7.72
CA LYS A 75 13.38 2.52 -7.52
C LYS A 75 13.86 1.45 -6.55
N LEU A 76 13.10 1.18 -5.47
CA LEU A 76 13.44 0.16 -4.49
C LEU A 76 13.52 -1.22 -5.14
N ILE A 77 12.48 -1.66 -5.86
CA ILE A 77 12.48 -2.97 -6.50
C ILE A 77 13.45 -3.08 -7.67
N ALA A 78 13.80 -1.96 -8.32
CA ALA A 78 14.82 -1.94 -9.38
C ALA A 78 16.24 -2.10 -8.81
N ASN A 79 16.50 -1.53 -7.64
CA ASN A 79 17.83 -1.53 -7.03
C ASN A 79 18.06 -2.73 -6.09
N ASP A 80 16.99 -3.32 -5.56
CA ASP A 80 17.04 -4.44 -4.63
C ASP A 80 16.29 -5.65 -5.18
N GLY A 81 17.01 -6.53 -5.88
CA GLY A 81 16.45 -7.72 -6.51
C GLY A 81 15.93 -8.80 -5.55
N LYS A 82 15.93 -8.54 -4.23
CA LYS A 82 15.43 -9.46 -3.20
C LYS A 82 14.22 -8.89 -2.44
N VAL A 83 13.68 -7.76 -2.86
CA VAL A 83 12.45 -7.19 -2.29
C VAL A 83 11.23 -7.75 -3.03
N ARG A 84 10.25 -8.17 -2.25
CA ARG A 84 8.91 -8.56 -2.68
C ARG A 84 7.94 -7.42 -2.35
N LEU A 85 7.43 -6.73 -3.38
CA LEU A 85 6.51 -5.61 -3.20
C LEU A 85 5.05 -6.07 -3.40
N VAL A 86 4.25 -6.01 -2.34
CA VAL A 86 2.82 -6.35 -2.33
C VAL A 86 2.01 -5.08 -2.49
N LEU A 87 1.26 -4.97 -3.57
CA LEU A 87 0.44 -3.82 -3.91
C LEU A 87 -1.02 -4.03 -3.48
N LYS A 88 -1.54 -3.12 -2.65
CA LYS A 88 -2.88 -3.16 -2.05
C LYS A 88 -3.70 -1.96 -2.54
N GLU A 89 -4.58 -2.19 -3.48
CA GLU A 89 -5.54 -1.17 -3.93
C GLU A 89 -6.45 -0.76 -2.77
N LEU A 90 -6.35 0.50 -2.32
CA LEU A 90 -7.19 1.06 -1.26
C LEU A 90 -7.80 2.39 -1.72
N PRO A 91 -8.79 2.36 -2.64
CA PRO A 91 -9.40 3.56 -3.19
C PRO A 91 -10.30 4.22 -2.15
N VAL A 92 -9.83 5.33 -1.57
CA VAL A 92 -10.53 6.10 -0.52
C VAL A 92 -10.97 7.48 -0.99
N LEU A 93 -10.56 7.92 -2.20
CA LEU A 93 -10.80 9.26 -2.71
C LEU A 93 -11.98 9.33 -3.71
N GLY A 94 -12.94 8.44 -3.52
CA GLY A 94 -14.24 8.49 -4.21
C GLY A 94 -14.34 7.56 -5.42
N ARG A 95 -15.43 7.75 -6.18
CA ARG A 95 -15.85 6.83 -7.24
C ARG A 95 -14.81 6.63 -8.34
N ASP A 96 -14.12 7.70 -8.75
CA ASP A 96 -13.08 7.57 -9.79
C ASP A 96 -11.95 6.66 -9.31
N SER A 97 -11.49 6.85 -8.07
CA SER A 97 -10.45 6.01 -7.47
C SER A 97 -10.85 4.53 -7.45
N GLU A 98 -12.08 4.24 -7.04
CA GLU A 98 -12.60 2.87 -7.01
C GLU A 98 -12.67 2.27 -8.42
N THR A 99 -13.16 3.03 -9.39
CA THR A 99 -13.25 2.58 -10.78
C THR A 99 -11.86 2.31 -11.37
N VAL A 100 -10.89 3.18 -11.12
CA VAL A 100 -9.52 3.02 -11.62
C VAL A 100 -8.84 1.82 -10.96
N ALA A 101 -9.02 1.61 -9.65
CA ALA A 101 -8.51 0.42 -8.94
C ALA A 101 -9.09 -0.88 -9.53
N MET A 102 -10.41 -0.91 -9.81
CA MET A 102 -11.04 -2.06 -10.46
C MET A 102 -10.46 -2.33 -11.86
N ILE A 103 -10.21 -1.30 -12.67
CA ILE A 103 -9.58 -1.45 -13.99
C ILE A 103 -8.15 -1.97 -13.85
N ALA A 104 -7.38 -1.45 -12.89
CA ALA A 104 -6.02 -1.91 -12.64
C ALA A 104 -6.00 -3.40 -12.26
N LEU A 105 -6.82 -3.82 -11.30
CA LEU A 105 -6.93 -5.23 -10.91
C LEU A 105 -7.37 -6.13 -12.06
N ALA A 106 -8.32 -5.68 -12.89
CA ALA A 106 -8.77 -6.42 -14.07
C ALA A 106 -7.67 -6.60 -15.13
N SER A 107 -6.59 -5.82 -15.08
CA SER A 107 -5.46 -5.96 -16.00
C SER A 107 -4.47 -7.08 -15.64
N ILE A 108 -4.57 -7.64 -14.41
CA ILE A 108 -3.69 -8.71 -13.93
C ILE A 108 -3.67 -9.92 -14.88
N PRO A 109 -4.82 -10.48 -15.32
CA PRO A 109 -4.83 -11.63 -16.22
C PRO A 109 -4.25 -11.34 -17.62
N GLN A 110 -4.16 -10.07 -18.00
CA GLN A 110 -3.53 -9.64 -19.25
C GLN A 110 -2.02 -9.37 -19.10
N GLY A 111 -1.44 -9.56 -17.89
CA GLY A 111 -0.01 -9.47 -17.65
C GLY A 111 0.56 -8.05 -17.67
N LYS A 112 -0.30 -7.02 -17.57
CA LYS A 112 0.10 -5.61 -17.73
C LYS A 112 -0.24 -4.71 -16.53
N TYR A 113 -0.53 -5.34 -15.38
CA TYR A 113 -0.88 -4.58 -14.18
C TYR A 113 0.20 -3.58 -13.78
N LEU A 114 1.46 -4.01 -13.70
CA LEU A 114 2.55 -3.15 -13.21
C LEU A 114 2.79 -1.96 -14.13
N GLU A 115 2.79 -2.17 -15.45
CA GLU A 115 2.94 -1.08 -16.42
C GLU A 115 1.76 -0.10 -16.35
N LEU A 116 0.53 -0.62 -16.23
CA LEU A 116 -0.66 0.22 -16.06
C LEU A 116 -0.60 1.00 -14.74
N HIS A 117 -0.26 0.34 -13.64
CA HIS A 117 -0.07 0.94 -12.32
C HIS A 117 0.91 2.12 -12.35
N GLN A 118 2.11 1.90 -12.92
CA GLN A 118 3.12 2.94 -13.03
C GLN A 118 2.64 4.12 -13.89
N ARG A 119 1.97 3.85 -15.02
CA ARG A 119 1.43 4.89 -15.89
C ARG A 119 0.29 5.66 -15.24
N LEU A 120 -0.57 5.03 -14.45
CA LEU A 120 -1.63 5.69 -13.69
C LEU A 120 -1.08 6.69 -12.67
N PHE A 121 0.06 6.40 -12.04
CA PHE A 121 0.70 7.34 -11.13
C PHE A 121 1.46 8.46 -11.84
N THR A 122 2.07 8.20 -12.99
CA THR A 122 2.91 9.20 -13.70
C THR A 122 2.11 10.09 -14.63
N GLU A 123 0.94 9.67 -15.11
CA GLU A 123 0.10 10.47 -16.01
C GLU A 123 -0.49 11.70 -15.27
N PRO A 124 -0.29 12.94 -15.77
CA PRO A 124 -0.74 14.13 -15.09
C PRO A 124 -2.26 14.20 -14.88
N GLY A 125 -2.69 14.84 -13.78
CA GLY A 125 -4.08 15.10 -13.45
C GLY A 125 -4.80 13.87 -12.89
N ARG A 126 -6.10 14.04 -12.59
CA ARG A 126 -6.94 13.02 -11.95
C ARG A 126 -7.03 11.74 -12.78
N ALA A 127 -6.87 10.60 -12.14
CA ALA A 127 -7.14 9.30 -12.74
C ALA A 127 -8.65 9.05 -12.77
N THR A 128 -9.22 8.97 -13.98
CA THR A 128 -10.62 8.66 -14.25
C THR A 128 -10.73 7.37 -15.05
N LYS A 129 -11.94 6.82 -15.19
CA LYS A 129 -12.20 5.64 -16.03
C LYS A 129 -11.64 5.82 -17.44
N GLU A 130 -11.98 6.95 -18.08
CA GLU A 130 -11.60 7.23 -19.47
C GLU A 130 -10.08 7.32 -19.61
N LYS A 131 -9.40 7.94 -18.63
CA LYS A 131 -7.93 8.01 -18.62
C LYS A 131 -7.32 6.63 -18.43
N ALA A 132 -7.80 5.84 -17.49
CA ALA A 132 -7.31 4.49 -17.23
C ALA A 132 -7.45 3.59 -18.47
N LEU A 133 -8.61 3.61 -19.13
CA LEU A 133 -8.83 2.83 -20.36
C LEU A 133 -7.96 3.32 -21.53
N ARG A 134 -7.75 4.64 -21.66
CA ARG A 134 -6.84 5.19 -22.68
C ARG A 134 -5.39 4.73 -22.46
N ILE A 135 -4.92 4.77 -21.22
CA ILE A 135 -3.58 4.27 -20.85
C ILE A 135 -3.51 2.76 -21.13
N ALA A 136 -4.50 1.99 -20.70
CA ALA A 136 -4.58 0.56 -20.94
C ALA A 136 -4.51 0.21 -22.44
N SER A 137 -5.28 0.93 -23.26
CA SER A 137 -5.23 0.78 -24.73
C SER A 137 -3.83 1.06 -25.29
N SER A 138 -3.15 2.12 -24.79
CA SER A 138 -1.79 2.44 -25.24
C SER A 138 -0.74 1.38 -24.86
N LEU A 139 -1.04 0.56 -23.86
CA LEU A 139 -0.22 -0.58 -23.43
C LEU A 139 -0.60 -1.88 -24.15
N GLY A 140 -1.57 -1.85 -25.06
CA GLY A 140 -2.04 -3.01 -25.82
C GLY A 140 -3.01 -3.92 -25.05
N LEU A 141 -3.62 -3.43 -23.97
CA LEU A 141 -4.65 -4.15 -23.24
C LEU A 141 -5.98 -4.14 -23.99
N ASP A 142 -6.72 -5.22 -23.91
CA ASP A 142 -8.11 -5.31 -24.37
C ASP A 142 -9.02 -4.55 -23.41
N THR A 143 -9.39 -3.34 -23.78
CA THR A 143 -10.20 -2.46 -22.95
C THR A 143 -11.65 -2.94 -22.80
N ALA A 144 -12.22 -3.62 -23.79
CA ALA A 144 -13.57 -4.19 -23.68
C ALA A 144 -13.59 -5.32 -22.65
N LYS A 145 -12.54 -6.13 -22.64
CA LYS A 145 -12.34 -7.17 -21.63
C LYS A 145 -12.16 -6.56 -20.24
N LEU A 146 -11.36 -5.49 -20.10
CA LEU A 146 -11.20 -4.77 -18.82
C LEU A 146 -12.53 -4.22 -18.30
N GLU A 147 -13.35 -3.60 -19.15
CA GLU A 147 -14.64 -3.05 -18.76
C GLU A 147 -15.63 -4.11 -18.26
N LYS A 148 -15.54 -5.30 -18.81
CA LYS A 148 -16.33 -6.46 -18.37
C LYS A 148 -15.79 -7.01 -17.05
N GLU A 149 -14.49 -7.32 -16.99
CA GLU A 149 -13.85 -8.02 -15.88
C GLU A 149 -13.77 -7.15 -14.62
N MET A 150 -13.63 -5.81 -14.75
CA MET A 150 -13.65 -4.92 -13.61
C MET A 150 -14.94 -5.00 -12.78
N GLN A 151 -16.02 -5.52 -13.32
CA GLN A 151 -17.30 -5.71 -12.63
C GLN A 151 -17.41 -7.05 -11.90
N GLU A 152 -16.46 -7.96 -12.10
CA GLU A 152 -16.49 -9.28 -11.50
C GLU A 152 -16.49 -9.22 -9.96
N PRO A 153 -17.25 -10.11 -9.31
CA PRO A 153 -17.31 -10.15 -7.85
C PRO A 153 -15.93 -10.30 -7.18
N ALA A 154 -14.99 -11.00 -7.83
CA ALA A 154 -13.63 -11.18 -7.33
C ALA A 154 -12.86 -9.86 -7.23
N ILE A 155 -13.00 -8.96 -8.22
CA ILE A 155 -12.34 -7.64 -8.22
C ILE A 155 -12.92 -6.76 -7.11
N LYS A 156 -14.26 -6.71 -7.00
CA LYS A 156 -14.93 -5.94 -5.93
C LYS A 156 -14.59 -6.50 -4.55
N GLY A 157 -14.54 -7.83 -4.44
CA GLY A 157 -14.14 -8.52 -3.22
C GLY A 157 -12.71 -8.22 -2.80
N ALA A 158 -11.77 -8.12 -3.76
CA ALA A 158 -10.39 -7.76 -3.48
C ALA A 158 -10.27 -6.35 -2.85
N ILE A 159 -11.00 -5.36 -3.39
CA ILE A 159 -11.03 -4.00 -2.83
C ILE A 159 -11.69 -3.99 -1.45
N ALA A 160 -12.80 -4.70 -1.28
CA ALA A 160 -13.48 -4.80 0.02
C ALA A 160 -12.57 -5.45 1.08
N ALA A 161 -11.89 -6.54 0.74
CA ALA A 161 -10.92 -7.20 1.63
C ALA A 161 -9.75 -6.29 2.00
N ASN A 162 -9.23 -5.48 1.06
CA ASN A 162 -8.19 -4.52 1.38
C ASN A 162 -8.68 -3.40 2.31
N ARG A 163 -9.94 -2.96 2.20
CA ARG A 163 -10.54 -2.00 3.13
C ARG A 163 -10.66 -2.59 4.54
N GLU A 164 -11.23 -3.79 4.64
CA GLU A 164 -11.35 -4.50 5.92
C GLU A 164 -9.98 -4.72 6.57
N LEU A 165 -8.99 -5.15 5.78
CA LEU A 165 -7.63 -5.31 6.26
C LEU A 165 -7.04 -3.99 6.75
N ALA A 166 -7.23 -2.89 6.01
CA ALA A 166 -6.77 -1.57 6.40
C ALA A 166 -7.40 -1.13 7.73
N ASP A 167 -8.71 -1.33 7.91
CA ASP A 167 -9.42 -1.04 9.16
C ASP A 167 -8.86 -1.88 10.33
N ASN A 168 -8.65 -3.18 10.13
CA ASN A 168 -8.09 -4.09 11.14
C ASN A 168 -6.65 -3.73 11.54
N LEU A 169 -5.88 -3.15 10.62
CA LEU A 169 -4.52 -2.67 10.87
C LEU A 169 -4.47 -1.24 11.43
N GLY A 170 -5.62 -0.56 11.53
CA GLY A 170 -5.69 0.84 11.96
C GLY A 170 -5.06 1.80 10.94
N VAL A 171 -5.16 1.50 9.65
CA VAL A 171 -4.70 2.37 8.56
C VAL A 171 -5.71 3.49 8.38
N GLU A 172 -5.33 4.71 8.77
CA GLU A 172 -6.21 5.89 8.73
C GLU A 172 -6.24 6.58 7.37
N GLY A 173 -5.37 6.21 6.44
CA GLY A 173 -5.29 6.82 5.12
C GLY A 173 -4.19 6.22 4.24
N VAL A 174 -4.04 6.81 3.06
CA VAL A 174 -3.03 6.41 2.07
C VAL A 174 -2.11 7.60 1.74
N PRO A 175 -0.83 7.33 1.41
CA PRO A 175 -0.18 6.02 1.35
C PRO A 175 0.08 5.44 2.74
N PHE A 176 0.01 4.12 2.85
CA PHE A 176 0.48 3.42 4.04
C PHE A 176 1.47 2.33 3.61
N TYR A 177 2.65 2.33 4.22
CA TYR A 177 3.72 1.40 3.89
C TYR A 177 4.10 0.54 5.07
N MET A 178 4.43 -0.73 4.78
CA MET A 178 5.04 -1.64 5.74
C MET A 178 6.27 -2.29 5.10
N VAL A 179 7.29 -2.51 5.92
CA VAL A 179 8.43 -3.37 5.57
C VAL A 179 8.51 -4.46 6.63
N GLY A 180 8.32 -5.70 6.22
CA GLY A 180 8.05 -6.76 7.17
C GLY A 180 6.83 -6.42 8.03
N ASP A 181 6.92 -6.67 9.33
CA ASP A 181 5.86 -6.42 10.30
C ASP A 181 5.82 -4.98 10.88
N LYS A 182 6.53 -4.04 10.26
CA LYS A 182 6.68 -2.67 10.78
C LYS A 182 6.20 -1.62 9.77
N ALA A 183 5.39 -0.68 10.23
CA ALA A 183 5.00 0.48 9.43
C ALA A 183 6.22 1.39 9.15
N VAL A 184 6.18 2.04 8.00
CA VAL A 184 7.13 3.07 7.58
C VAL A 184 6.35 4.37 7.38
N PRO A 185 6.83 5.52 7.88
CA PRO A 185 6.20 6.81 7.63
C PRO A 185 6.01 7.06 6.13
N GLY A 186 4.83 7.54 5.76
CA GLY A 186 4.42 7.75 4.37
C GLY A 186 4.67 9.16 3.85
N ASP A 187 5.37 10.00 4.62
CA ASP A 187 5.82 11.33 4.20
C ASP A 187 6.80 11.21 3.02
N SER A 188 6.58 11.99 1.98
CA SER A 188 7.31 11.89 0.70
C SER A 188 8.80 12.20 0.83
N ASP A 189 9.18 13.07 1.76
CA ASP A 189 10.58 13.46 1.94
C ASP A 189 11.40 12.32 2.56
N GLY A 190 12.24 11.67 1.73
CA GLY A 190 13.13 10.60 2.18
C GLY A 190 12.50 9.21 2.24
N LEU A 191 11.33 8.99 1.63
CA LEU A 191 10.67 7.68 1.62
C LEU A 191 11.58 6.56 1.13
N TYR A 192 12.32 6.78 0.03
CA TYR A 192 13.26 5.78 -0.49
C TYR A 192 14.29 5.35 0.57
N ASP A 193 14.92 6.33 1.23
CA ASP A 193 15.94 6.04 2.25
C ASP A 193 15.35 5.35 3.48
N ALA A 194 14.14 5.75 3.89
CA ALA A 194 13.40 5.09 4.98
C ALA A 194 13.06 3.64 4.64
N LEU A 195 12.62 3.36 3.42
CA LEU A 195 12.34 2.00 2.95
C LEU A 195 13.61 1.16 2.92
N VAL A 196 14.72 1.67 2.35
CA VAL A 196 16.02 0.98 2.28
C VAL A 196 16.54 0.65 3.68
N ALA A 197 16.51 1.65 4.60
CA ALA A 197 16.95 1.46 5.98
C ALA A 197 16.10 0.38 6.70
N ARG A 198 14.78 0.40 6.49
CA ARG A 198 13.89 -0.59 7.09
C ARG A 198 14.07 -1.99 6.49
N VAL A 199 14.30 -2.11 5.18
CA VAL A 199 14.63 -3.38 4.53
C VAL A 199 15.91 -3.96 5.14
N ALA A 200 16.95 -3.14 5.31
CA ALA A 200 18.20 -3.58 5.95
C ALA A 200 17.99 -4.02 7.41
N ASP A 201 17.16 -3.29 8.17
CA ASP A 201 16.80 -3.63 9.54
C ASP A 201 16.06 -4.99 9.61
N VAL A 202 15.06 -5.21 8.77
CA VAL A 202 14.29 -6.46 8.72
C VAL A 202 15.18 -7.64 8.32
N ARG A 203 16.10 -7.48 7.38
CA ARG A 203 17.08 -8.51 7.03
C ARG A 203 17.95 -8.92 8.21
N LYS A 204 18.30 -7.94 9.06
CA LYS A 204 19.14 -8.19 10.24
C LYS A 204 18.37 -8.79 11.41
N THR A 205 17.15 -8.30 11.67
CA THR A 205 16.38 -8.63 12.88
C THR A 205 15.31 -9.69 12.66
N GLY A 206 14.92 -9.93 11.40
CA GLY A 206 13.76 -10.74 11.04
C GLY A 206 12.43 -10.07 11.32
N CYS A 207 11.37 -10.73 10.91
CA CYS A 207 9.98 -10.38 11.24
C CYS A 207 9.50 -11.23 12.43
N ARG A 208 8.58 -10.70 13.21
CA ARG A 208 7.88 -11.47 14.27
C ARG A 208 6.85 -12.44 13.71
N VAL A 209 6.41 -12.21 12.47
CA VAL A 209 5.45 -13.01 11.72
C VAL A 209 6.10 -13.50 10.43
N LYS A 210 5.48 -14.46 9.76
CA LYS A 210 5.94 -14.91 8.43
C LYS A 210 5.58 -13.83 7.39
N CYS A 211 6.47 -12.93 7.15
CA CYS A 211 6.32 -11.85 6.19
C CYS A 211 7.07 -12.08 4.87
#